data_89df5d76302d785471ddf7f7d15002bb
#
_entry.id   89df5d76302d785471ddf7f7d15002bb
#
_cell.length_a   1.000
_cell.length_b   1.000
_cell.length_c   1.000
_cell.angle_alpha   90.00
_cell.angle_beta   90.00
_cell.angle_gamma   90.00
#
_symmetry.space_group_name_H-M   'P 1'
#
loop_
_entity.id
_entity.type
_entity.pdbx_description
1 polymer ?
#
loop_
_entity_poly.entity_id
_entity_poly.type
_entity_poly.pdbx_seq_one_letter_code
_entity_poly.pdbx_strand_id
1 'polypeptide(L)'
;IALKYGYTSPTSFNRAFQSVHNISPAAAKNMGSTLNAYPAIHFSVQVTGGNAMPYHIADKQAMRIVGIRIPLSTNMEENQKNIPPFWQSVLSSNLFSEICSLSNQSPQGILGVSVYENPKSFFYYIAVATDAPVPNGMFAFEIPAATWAVFENNGCFKENVQSIFRRFYTEWLPFSGYEYAGLPDIEVYPVCEETPVSGHSEVWIAIRKEKENNSCTTCG
;
A
#
# COMPACT_ATOMS: atom_id res chain seq x y z
N ILE A 1 15.88 -10.81 48.47
CA ILE A 1 15.30 -10.40 47.16
C ILE A 1 14.81 -11.63 46.39
N ALA A 2 15.66 -12.66 46.14
CA ALA A 2 15.30 -13.83 45.34
C ALA A 2 13.96 -14.46 45.74
N LEU A 3 13.85 -14.88 46.99
CA LEU A 3 12.62 -15.50 47.55
C LEU A 3 11.39 -14.57 47.48
N LYS A 4 11.58 -13.29 47.67
CA LYS A 4 10.49 -12.29 47.55
C LYS A 4 9.87 -12.24 46.14
N TYR A 5 10.65 -12.53 45.11
CA TYR A 5 10.22 -12.51 43.72
C TYR A 5 10.03 -13.92 43.12
N GLY A 6 9.79 -14.92 43.97
CA GLY A 6 9.38 -16.26 43.57
C GLY A 6 10.49 -17.19 43.08
N TYR A 7 11.76 -16.81 43.22
CA TYR A 7 12.87 -17.70 42.88
C TYR A 7 13.15 -18.71 43.97
N THR A 8 13.35 -19.96 43.59
CA THR A 8 13.61 -21.09 44.51
C THR A 8 14.97 -21.02 45.19
N SER A 9 15.91 -20.28 44.63
CA SER A 9 17.26 -20.11 45.20
C SER A 9 17.93 -18.80 44.77
N PRO A 10 18.90 -18.29 45.53
CA PRO A 10 19.74 -17.18 45.11
C PRO A 10 20.45 -17.39 43.78
N THR A 11 20.83 -18.63 43.48
CA THR A 11 21.51 -19.00 42.23
C THR A 11 20.58 -18.86 41.01
N SER A 12 19.33 -19.31 41.11
CA SER A 12 18.35 -19.15 40.03
C SER A 12 18.04 -17.68 39.76
N PHE A 13 17.90 -16.88 40.81
CA PHE A 13 17.77 -15.43 40.68
C PHE A 13 18.98 -14.78 39.99
N ASN A 14 20.19 -15.14 40.40
CA ASN A 14 21.42 -14.62 39.84
C ASN A 14 21.52 -14.87 38.32
N ARG A 15 21.22 -16.11 37.88
CA ARG A 15 21.18 -16.46 36.45
C ARG A 15 20.13 -15.66 35.68
N ALA A 16 18.91 -15.59 36.17
CA ALA A 16 17.85 -14.83 35.55
C ALA A 16 18.19 -13.33 35.48
N PHE A 17 18.72 -12.76 36.54
CA PHE A 17 19.14 -11.36 36.56
C PHE A 17 20.24 -11.08 35.54
N GLN A 18 21.27 -11.96 35.46
CA GLN A 18 22.33 -11.80 34.46
C GLN A 18 21.84 -11.94 33.02
N SER A 19 20.89 -12.84 32.76
CA SER A 19 20.33 -12.98 31.40
C SER A 19 19.55 -11.73 30.94
N VAL A 20 18.97 -10.98 31.87
CA VAL A 20 18.21 -9.74 31.58
C VAL A 20 19.12 -8.52 31.52
N HIS A 21 20.04 -8.39 32.48
CA HIS A 21 20.81 -7.16 32.67
C HIS A 21 22.28 -7.27 32.24
N ASN A 22 22.76 -8.45 31.83
CA ASN A 22 24.16 -8.76 31.47
C ASN A 22 25.20 -8.51 32.56
N ILE A 23 24.78 -8.25 33.79
CA ILE A 23 25.61 -8.07 34.96
C ILE A 23 25.05 -8.85 36.14
N SER A 24 25.88 -9.16 37.14
CA SER A 24 25.40 -9.85 38.35
C SER A 24 24.61 -8.89 39.27
N PRO A 25 23.68 -9.41 40.10
CA PRO A 25 22.99 -8.59 41.11
C PRO A 25 23.94 -7.90 42.10
N ALA A 26 25.10 -8.46 42.35
CA ALA A 26 26.13 -7.85 43.19
C ALA A 26 26.79 -6.65 42.49
N ALA A 27 27.14 -6.78 41.21
CA ALA A 27 27.69 -5.70 40.41
C ALA A 27 26.67 -4.55 40.21
N ALA A 28 25.39 -4.88 40.10
CA ALA A 28 24.30 -3.91 39.95
C ALA A 28 24.11 -2.96 41.14
N LYS A 29 24.72 -3.25 42.29
CA LYS A 29 24.70 -2.36 43.46
C LYS A 29 25.68 -1.22 43.36
N ASN A 30 26.64 -1.26 42.44
CA ASN A 30 27.62 -0.21 42.28
C ASN A 30 26.97 1.01 41.63
N MET A 31 27.33 2.21 42.13
CA MET A 31 26.89 3.48 41.52
C MET A 31 27.34 3.54 40.05
N GLY A 32 26.44 3.91 39.14
CA GLY A 32 26.74 4.01 37.72
C GLY A 32 26.54 2.70 36.92
N SER A 33 26.09 1.62 37.54
CA SER A 33 25.73 0.40 36.81
C SER A 33 24.54 0.62 35.90
N THR A 34 24.67 0.25 34.64
CA THR A 34 23.57 0.28 33.65
C THR A 34 22.72 -0.98 33.74
N LEU A 35 21.42 -0.82 33.89
CA LEU A 35 20.44 -1.93 33.89
C LEU A 35 19.49 -1.79 32.73
N ASN A 36 19.08 -2.92 32.15
CA ASN A 36 18.04 -2.94 31.13
C ASN A 36 16.66 -2.81 31.80
N ALA A 37 15.89 -1.81 31.40
CA ALA A 37 14.48 -1.68 31.80
C ALA A 37 13.59 -2.15 30.64
N TYR A 38 12.69 -3.06 30.93
CA TYR A 38 11.68 -3.52 29.99
C TYR A 38 10.35 -2.90 30.40
N PRO A 39 9.76 -1.99 29.61
CA PRO A 39 8.44 -1.47 29.88
C PRO A 39 7.41 -2.60 29.79
N ALA A 40 6.31 -2.45 30.49
CA ALA A 40 5.19 -3.39 30.40
C ALA A 40 4.69 -3.46 28.95
N ILE A 41 4.38 -4.67 28.51
CA ILE A 41 3.80 -4.90 27.18
C ILE A 41 2.36 -4.39 27.23
N HIS A 42 2.03 -3.45 26.37
CA HIS A 42 0.69 -2.95 26.17
C HIS A 42 0.14 -3.49 24.84
N PHE A 43 -1.05 -4.07 24.90
CA PHE A 43 -1.78 -4.46 23.71
C PHE A 43 -2.82 -3.38 23.42
N SER A 44 -2.80 -2.85 22.18
CA SER A 44 -3.86 -1.99 21.69
C SER A 44 -4.69 -2.81 20.71
N VAL A 45 -5.97 -2.98 20.99
CA VAL A 45 -6.93 -3.62 20.08
C VAL A 45 -7.75 -2.52 19.44
N GLN A 46 -7.59 -2.36 18.14
CA GLN A 46 -8.45 -1.47 17.36
C GLN A 46 -9.48 -2.32 16.64
N VAL A 47 -10.76 -2.05 16.92
CA VAL A 47 -11.86 -2.65 16.17
C VAL A 47 -12.18 -1.73 15.01
N THR A 48 -11.94 -2.20 13.79
CA THR A 48 -12.26 -1.49 12.55
C THR A 48 -13.29 -2.32 11.78
N GLY A 49 -14.08 -1.68 10.95
CA GLY A 49 -15.13 -2.32 10.15
C GLY A 49 -16.47 -1.63 10.28
N GLY A 50 -17.46 -2.16 9.60
CA GLY A 50 -18.85 -1.64 9.66
C GLY A 50 -19.19 -0.62 8.57
N ASN A 51 -18.23 -0.02 7.90
CA ASN A 51 -18.48 0.82 6.73
C ASN A 51 -18.33 0.00 5.45
N ALA A 52 -19.36 -0.03 4.62
CA ALA A 52 -19.30 -0.67 3.33
C ALA A 52 -18.15 -0.11 2.48
N MET A 53 -17.53 -0.98 1.71
CA MET A 53 -16.54 -0.63 0.69
C MET A 53 -17.05 -1.24 -0.62
N PRO A 54 -17.84 -0.47 -1.41
CA PRO A 54 -18.42 -0.97 -2.65
C PRO A 54 -17.31 -1.40 -3.59
N TYR A 55 -17.41 -2.62 -4.10
CA TYR A 55 -16.46 -3.15 -5.08
C TYR A 55 -17.13 -4.16 -6.00
N HIS A 56 -16.50 -4.40 -7.13
CA HIS A 56 -16.79 -5.53 -7.99
C HIS A 56 -15.50 -6.13 -8.54
N ILE A 57 -15.58 -7.37 -9.03
CA ILE A 57 -14.44 -8.04 -9.65
C ILE A 57 -14.66 -8.02 -11.16
N ALA A 58 -13.64 -7.62 -11.91
CA ALA A 58 -13.69 -7.52 -13.36
C ALA A 58 -12.39 -8.00 -14.01
N ASP A 59 -12.53 -8.81 -15.05
CA ASP A 59 -11.44 -9.12 -15.96
C ASP A 59 -11.29 -7.98 -16.96
N LYS A 60 -10.09 -7.39 -17.03
CA LYS A 60 -9.77 -6.34 -17.99
C LYS A 60 -8.68 -6.82 -18.94
N GLN A 61 -8.83 -6.46 -20.20
CA GLN A 61 -7.81 -6.71 -21.22
C GLN A 61 -6.57 -5.85 -20.95
N ALA A 62 -5.46 -6.23 -21.55
CA ALA A 62 -4.27 -5.40 -21.54
C ALA A 62 -4.58 -4.00 -22.09
N MET A 63 -4.02 -2.97 -21.47
CA MET A 63 -4.22 -1.59 -21.90
C MET A 63 -2.89 -0.84 -21.91
N ARG A 64 -2.74 0.04 -22.89
CA ARG A 64 -1.61 0.93 -22.98
C ARG A 64 -1.97 2.30 -22.40
N ILE A 65 -1.12 2.81 -21.55
CA ILE A 65 -1.23 4.17 -21.02
C ILE A 65 -0.12 5.07 -21.55
N VAL A 66 -0.41 6.34 -21.72
CA VAL A 66 0.57 7.37 -22.10
C VAL A 66 0.38 8.60 -21.23
N GLY A 67 1.46 9.13 -20.70
CA GLY A 67 1.46 10.30 -19.84
C GLY A 67 2.83 10.65 -19.31
N ILE A 68 2.87 11.42 -18.25
CA ILE A 68 4.11 11.80 -17.56
C ILE A 68 4.27 11.00 -16.28
N ARG A 69 5.50 10.91 -15.78
CA ARG A 69 5.80 10.12 -14.58
C ARG A 69 6.86 10.74 -13.70
N ILE A 70 6.82 10.38 -12.43
CA ILE A 70 7.89 10.63 -11.46
C ILE A 70 8.38 9.30 -10.87
N PRO A 71 9.65 9.22 -10.44
CA PRO A 71 10.11 8.06 -9.69
C PRO A 71 9.42 7.98 -8.33
N LEU A 72 9.10 6.75 -7.91
CA LEU A 72 8.63 6.47 -6.56
C LEU A 72 9.77 5.96 -5.69
N SER A 73 9.73 6.29 -4.42
CA SER A 73 10.59 5.74 -3.38
C SER A 73 10.05 4.41 -2.84
N THR A 74 10.92 3.58 -2.27
CA THR A 74 10.50 2.45 -1.43
C THR A 74 9.89 2.92 -0.10
N ASN A 75 10.08 4.19 0.27
CA ASN A 75 9.47 4.81 1.43
C ASN A 75 8.11 5.40 1.07
N MET A 76 7.04 4.80 1.60
CA MET A 76 5.66 5.25 1.36
C MET A 76 5.39 6.68 1.83
N GLU A 77 6.03 7.14 2.90
CA GLU A 77 5.86 8.51 3.40
C GLU A 77 6.41 9.56 2.41
N GLU A 78 7.51 9.23 1.72
CA GLU A 78 8.05 10.08 0.65
C GLU A 78 7.10 10.16 -0.52
N ASN A 79 6.51 9.03 -0.93
CA ASN A 79 5.55 8.99 -2.03
C ASN A 79 4.30 9.81 -1.69
N GLN A 80 3.77 9.69 -0.47
CA GLN A 80 2.64 10.49 0.00
C GLN A 80 2.92 11.99 0.00
N LYS A 81 4.18 12.41 0.16
CA LYS A 81 4.60 13.82 0.08
C LYS A 81 4.79 14.29 -1.35
N ASN A 82 5.27 13.42 -2.25
CA ASN A 82 5.68 13.79 -3.61
C ASN A 82 4.56 13.70 -4.64
N ILE A 83 3.63 12.76 -4.49
CA ILE A 83 2.52 12.58 -5.45
C ILE A 83 1.57 13.77 -5.50
N PRO A 84 1.09 14.36 -4.37
CA PRO A 84 0.19 15.50 -4.44
C PRO A 84 0.77 16.76 -5.13
N PRO A 85 2.04 17.18 -4.86
CA PRO A 85 2.66 18.26 -5.62
C PRO A 85 2.81 17.95 -7.11
N PHE A 86 3.06 16.70 -7.48
CA PHE A 86 3.12 16.27 -8.87
C PHE A 86 1.77 16.45 -9.57
N TRP A 87 0.67 15.99 -8.96
CA TRP A 87 -0.68 16.27 -9.44
C TRP A 87 -0.94 17.77 -9.60
N GLN A 88 -0.59 18.55 -8.58
CA GLN A 88 -0.79 20.00 -8.61
C GLN A 88 -0.01 20.65 -9.76
N SER A 89 1.21 20.22 -10.04
CA SER A 89 2.01 20.77 -11.14
C SER A 89 1.41 20.46 -12.51
N VAL A 90 0.82 19.27 -12.67
CA VAL A 90 0.15 18.86 -13.91
C VAL A 90 -1.14 19.64 -14.10
N LEU A 91 -2.00 19.69 -13.07
CA LEU A 91 -3.30 20.38 -13.11
C LEU A 91 -3.16 21.88 -13.36
N SER A 92 -2.05 22.51 -12.92
CA SER A 92 -1.80 23.94 -13.11
C SER A 92 -1.07 24.28 -14.41
N SER A 93 -0.85 23.31 -15.29
CA SER A 93 -0.12 23.46 -16.54
C SER A 93 -0.93 22.96 -17.76
N ASN A 94 -0.46 23.26 -18.97
CA ASN A 94 -1.06 22.74 -20.20
C ASN A 94 -0.94 21.21 -20.34
N LEU A 95 -0.05 20.58 -19.58
CA LEU A 95 0.17 19.14 -19.63
C LEU A 95 -1.10 18.34 -19.32
N PHE A 96 -1.96 18.84 -18.43
CA PHE A 96 -3.23 18.18 -18.12
C PHE A 96 -4.11 18.04 -19.36
N SER A 97 -4.33 19.16 -20.07
CA SER A 97 -5.14 19.17 -21.29
C SER A 97 -4.47 18.33 -22.41
N GLU A 98 -3.14 18.40 -22.53
CA GLU A 98 -2.39 17.60 -23.50
C GLU A 98 -2.55 16.10 -23.24
N ILE A 99 -2.41 15.65 -21.99
CA ILE A 99 -2.60 14.24 -21.61
C ILE A 99 -4.05 13.83 -21.88
N CYS A 100 -5.03 14.59 -21.41
CA CYS A 100 -6.44 14.28 -21.60
C CYS A 100 -6.84 14.19 -23.07
N SER A 101 -6.24 15.00 -23.96
CA SER A 101 -6.53 14.96 -25.39
C SER A 101 -6.11 13.66 -26.08
N LEU A 102 -5.22 12.89 -25.48
CA LEU A 102 -4.80 11.59 -25.98
C LEU A 102 -5.79 10.46 -25.66
N SER A 103 -6.71 10.66 -24.72
CA SER A 103 -7.63 9.61 -24.23
C SER A 103 -8.52 9.12 -25.36
N ASN A 104 -8.35 7.87 -25.79
CA ASN A 104 -9.17 7.27 -26.85
C ASN A 104 -9.47 5.77 -26.60
N GLN A 105 -9.02 5.23 -25.49
CA GLN A 105 -9.25 3.86 -25.05
C GLN A 105 -9.94 3.83 -23.67
N SER A 106 -10.40 2.65 -23.25
CA SER A 106 -10.96 2.43 -21.91
C SER A 106 -9.86 2.04 -20.90
N PRO A 107 -9.92 2.53 -19.64
CA PRO A 107 -10.95 3.42 -19.10
C PRO A 107 -10.78 4.86 -19.61
N GLN A 108 -11.92 5.55 -19.77
CA GLN A 108 -11.93 6.97 -20.10
C GLN A 108 -11.55 7.82 -18.89
N GLY A 109 -10.99 9.01 -19.12
CA GLY A 109 -10.58 9.94 -18.08
C GLY A 109 -9.08 9.89 -17.79
N ILE A 110 -8.65 10.51 -16.71
CA ILE A 110 -7.25 10.56 -16.30
C ILE A 110 -6.95 9.51 -15.25
N LEU A 111 -5.77 8.93 -15.33
CA LEU A 111 -5.33 7.82 -14.49
C LEU A 111 -4.14 8.23 -13.62
N GLY A 112 -4.18 7.88 -12.34
CA GLY A 112 -3.00 7.78 -11.48
C GLY A 112 -2.54 6.32 -11.43
N VAL A 113 -1.31 6.01 -11.83
CA VAL A 113 -0.88 4.62 -11.92
C VAL A 113 0.46 4.41 -11.24
N SER A 114 0.46 3.57 -10.20
CA SER A 114 1.68 3.11 -9.54
C SER A 114 2.23 1.88 -10.27
N VAL A 115 3.40 2.02 -10.87
CA VAL A 115 4.05 0.99 -11.68
C VAL A 115 5.30 0.47 -10.99
N TYR A 116 5.39 -0.85 -10.88
CA TYR A 116 6.50 -1.57 -10.27
C TYR A 116 7.22 -2.39 -11.34
N GLU A 117 8.06 -1.73 -12.17
CA GLU A 117 8.73 -2.39 -13.32
C GLU A 117 9.72 -3.47 -12.87
N ASN A 118 10.45 -3.19 -11.79
CA ASN A 118 11.37 -4.14 -11.16
C ASN A 118 11.68 -3.67 -9.73
N PRO A 119 12.39 -4.47 -8.88
CA PRO A 119 12.65 -4.11 -7.48
C PRO A 119 13.42 -2.79 -7.23
N LYS A 120 13.90 -2.14 -8.30
CA LYS A 120 14.66 -0.88 -8.22
C LYS A 120 14.05 0.26 -9.04
N SER A 121 12.92 0.02 -9.72
CA SER A 121 12.34 0.95 -10.68
C SER A 121 10.84 1.06 -10.45
N PHE A 122 10.46 2.06 -9.68
CA PHE A 122 9.06 2.36 -9.35
C PHE A 122 8.73 3.74 -9.89
N PHE A 123 7.56 3.86 -10.52
CA PHE A 123 7.09 5.13 -11.08
C PHE A 123 5.62 5.36 -10.76
N TYR A 124 5.26 6.61 -10.57
CA TYR A 124 3.88 7.06 -10.56
C TYR A 124 3.61 7.84 -11.82
N TYR A 125 2.60 7.39 -12.58
CA TYR A 125 2.16 8.03 -13.81
C TYR A 125 0.90 8.86 -13.56
N ILE A 126 0.82 10.00 -14.23
CA ILE A 126 -0.43 10.69 -14.56
C ILE A 126 -0.59 10.51 -16.05
N ALA A 127 -1.60 9.75 -16.47
CA ALA A 127 -1.71 9.23 -17.82
C ALA A 127 -3.16 9.04 -18.26
N VAL A 128 -3.36 8.67 -19.50
CA VAL A 128 -4.65 8.21 -20.06
C VAL A 128 -4.46 6.90 -20.80
N ALA A 129 -5.54 6.12 -20.91
CA ALA A 129 -5.56 4.94 -21.78
C ALA A 129 -5.66 5.36 -23.24
N THR A 130 -4.69 4.94 -24.07
CA THR A 130 -4.60 5.37 -25.46
C THR A 130 -3.71 4.47 -26.32
N ASP A 131 -4.04 4.38 -27.61
CA ASP A 131 -3.21 3.79 -28.65
C ASP A 131 -2.46 4.86 -29.51
N ALA A 132 -2.66 6.15 -29.20
CA ALA A 132 -2.00 7.24 -29.88
C ALA A 132 -0.46 7.18 -29.77
N PRO A 133 0.28 7.77 -30.73
CA PRO A 133 1.73 7.92 -30.61
C PRO A 133 2.12 8.66 -29.33
N VAL A 134 3.29 8.30 -28.78
CA VAL A 134 3.81 8.94 -27.55
C VAL A 134 4.38 10.32 -27.89
N PRO A 135 3.84 11.41 -27.33
CA PRO A 135 4.41 12.74 -27.53
C PRO A 135 5.80 12.87 -26.88
N ASN A 136 6.58 13.85 -27.34
CA ASN A 136 7.86 14.17 -26.73
C ASN A 136 7.70 14.53 -25.25
N GLY A 137 8.54 13.95 -24.40
CA GLY A 137 8.50 14.18 -22.95
C GLY A 137 7.45 13.35 -22.18
N MET A 138 6.66 12.54 -22.88
CA MET A 138 5.75 11.57 -22.29
C MET A 138 6.31 10.13 -22.37
N PHE A 139 5.72 9.24 -21.58
CA PHE A 139 6.12 7.84 -21.46
C PHE A 139 4.91 6.94 -21.66
N ALA A 140 5.13 5.82 -22.34
CA ALA A 140 4.13 4.76 -22.44
C ALA A 140 4.42 3.64 -21.45
N PHE A 141 3.37 2.94 -21.01
CA PHE A 141 3.47 1.70 -20.26
C PHE A 141 2.32 0.76 -20.65
N GLU A 142 2.63 -0.53 -20.77
CA GLU A 142 1.64 -1.58 -21.07
C GLU A 142 1.21 -2.26 -19.77
N ILE A 143 -0.03 -2.06 -19.38
CA ILE A 143 -0.65 -2.74 -18.23
C ILE A 143 -1.19 -4.08 -18.74
N PRO A 144 -0.75 -5.22 -18.18
CA PRO A 144 -1.18 -6.52 -18.66
C PRO A 144 -2.66 -6.80 -18.36
N ALA A 145 -3.26 -7.71 -19.12
CA ALA A 145 -4.56 -8.24 -18.81
C ALA A 145 -4.57 -8.93 -17.44
N ALA A 146 -5.58 -8.67 -16.64
CA ALA A 146 -5.66 -9.22 -15.28
C ALA A 146 -7.11 -9.23 -14.76
N THR A 147 -7.32 -9.92 -13.66
CA THR A 147 -8.50 -9.80 -12.81
C THR A 147 -8.27 -8.68 -11.80
N TRP A 148 -9.22 -7.77 -11.68
CA TRP A 148 -9.14 -6.59 -10.84
C TRP A 148 -10.24 -6.57 -9.78
N ALA A 149 -9.90 -6.24 -8.56
CA ALA A 149 -10.85 -5.74 -7.58
C ALA A 149 -10.98 -4.22 -7.82
N VAL A 150 -12.15 -3.82 -8.27
CA VAL A 150 -12.49 -2.43 -8.59
C VAL A 150 -13.31 -1.86 -7.45
N PHE A 151 -12.76 -0.91 -6.72
CA PHE A 151 -13.41 -0.23 -5.60
C PHE A 151 -13.94 1.12 -6.05
N GLU A 152 -15.21 1.34 -5.81
CA GLU A 152 -15.86 2.61 -6.12
C GLU A 152 -15.65 3.63 -5.01
N ASN A 153 -15.39 4.84 -5.40
CA ASN A 153 -15.27 5.98 -4.51
C ASN A 153 -16.20 7.10 -4.96
N ASN A 154 -16.94 7.65 -4.02
CA ASN A 154 -17.77 8.84 -4.21
C ASN A 154 -17.41 9.87 -3.16
N GLY A 155 -16.88 11.02 -3.58
CA GLY A 155 -16.49 12.11 -2.68
C GLY A 155 -15.07 12.60 -2.87
N CYS A 156 -14.39 13.00 -1.79
CA CYS A 156 -13.05 13.54 -1.83
C CYS A 156 -12.03 12.50 -2.32
N PHE A 157 -11.35 12.76 -3.43
CA PHE A 157 -10.42 11.82 -4.04
C PHE A 157 -9.22 11.52 -3.14
N LYS A 158 -8.57 12.56 -2.63
CA LYS A 158 -7.32 12.41 -1.88
C LYS A 158 -7.43 11.49 -0.65
N GLU A 159 -8.46 11.72 0.16
CA GLU A 159 -8.62 10.99 1.43
C GLU A 159 -9.19 9.60 1.21
N ASN A 160 -10.16 9.49 0.30
CA ASN A 160 -10.87 8.25 0.08
C ASN A 160 -10.03 7.23 -0.68
N VAL A 161 -9.26 7.65 -1.71
CA VAL A 161 -8.37 6.76 -2.45
C VAL A 161 -7.31 6.13 -1.52
N GLN A 162 -6.67 6.94 -0.67
CA GLN A 162 -5.71 6.43 0.31
C GLN A 162 -6.38 5.50 1.34
N SER A 163 -7.63 5.81 1.73
CA SER A 163 -8.40 4.95 2.62
C SER A 163 -8.72 3.60 1.97
N ILE A 164 -9.08 3.57 0.68
CA ILE A 164 -9.33 2.33 -0.07
C ILE A 164 -8.08 1.45 -0.09
N PHE A 165 -6.91 1.98 -0.45
CA PHE A 165 -5.67 1.21 -0.44
C PHE A 165 -5.38 0.59 0.92
N ARG A 166 -5.46 1.39 2.00
CA ARG A 166 -5.25 0.88 3.36
C ARG A 166 -6.24 -0.23 3.71
N ARG A 167 -7.54 -0.01 3.46
CA ARG A 167 -8.62 -0.96 3.78
C ARG A 167 -8.56 -2.22 2.91
N PHE A 168 -8.09 -2.11 1.67
CA PHE A 168 -7.84 -3.26 0.82
C PHE A 168 -6.93 -4.28 1.51
N TYR A 169 -5.77 -3.84 2.00
CA TYR A 169 -4.80 -4.73 2.65
C TYR A 169 -5.21 -5.20 4.05
N THR A 170 -5.96 -4.39 4.80
CA THR A 170 -6.26 -4.68 6.20
C THR A 170 -7.64 -5.29 6.42
N GLU A 171 -8.61 -5.01 5.55
CA GLU A 171 -10.01 -5.39 5.74
C GLU A 171 -10.54 -6.31 4.63
N TRP A 172 -10.14 -6.10 3.37
CA TRP A 172 -10.69 -6.85 2.24
C TRP A 172 -9.85 -8.06 1.87
N LEU A 173 -8.58 -7.87 1.55
CA LEU A 173 -7.70 -8.93 1.03
C LEU A 173 -7.60 -10.15 1.96
N PRO A 174 -7.45 -10.00 3.30
CA PRO A 174 -7.29 -11.14 4.21
C PRO A 174 -8.50 -12.08 4.26
N PHE A 175 -9.67 -11.63 3.82
CA PHE A 175 -10.92 -12.39 3.88
C PHE A 175 -11.57 -12.63 2.52
N SER A 176 -10.92 -12.22 1.43
CA SER A 176 -11.48 -12.24 0.08
C SER A 176 -11.33 -13.57 -0.65
N GLY A 177 -10.39 -14.44 -0.24
CA GLY A 177 -9.98 -15.63 -0.98
C GLY A 177 -9.13 -15.31 -2.22
N TYR A 178 -8.58 -14.10 -2.28
CA TYR A 178 -7.67 -13.65 -3.33
C TYR A 178 -6.30 -13.25 -2.75
N GLU A 179 -5.31 -13.26 -3.63
CA GLU A 179 -3.98 -12.71 -3.38
C GLU A 179 -3.77 -11.45 -4.23
N TYR A 180 -2.94 -10.52 -3.75
CA TYR A 180 -2.46 -9.40 -4.56
C TYR A 180 -1.60 -9.93 -5.72
N ALA A 181 -1.90 -9.48 -6.94
CA ALA A 181 -1.22 -9.99 -8.12
C ALA A 181 0.13 -9.34 -8.40
N GLY A 182 0.47 -8.23 -7.72
CA GLY A 182 1.74 -7.52 -7.90
C GLY A 182 1.84 -6.78 -9.23
N LEU A 183 0.72 -6.39 -9.80
CA LEU A 183 0.64 -5.55 -11.00
C LEU A 183 0.44 -4.08 -10.61
N PRO A 184 0.49 -3.14 -11.57
CA PRO A 184 0.24 -1.73 -11.27
C PRO A 184 -1.07 -1.48 -10.56
N ASP A 185 -1.09 -0.61 -9.58
CA ASP A 185 -2.31 -0.10 -8.95
C ASP A 185 -2.81 1.12 -9.73
N ILE A 186 -4.12 1.20 -9.99
CA ILE A 186 -4.71 2.20 -10.87
C ILE A 186 -5.78 2.99 -10.13
N GLU A 187 -5.67 4.29 -10.19
CA GLU A 187 -6.69 5.25 -9.79
C GLU A 187 -7.35 5.77 -11.08
N VAL A 188 -8.67 5.65 -11.21
CA VAL A 188 -9.42 6.10 -12.38
C VAL A 188 -10.27 7.29 -11.99
N TYR A 189 -10.05 8.41 -12.64
CA TYR A 189 -10.81 9.65 -12.51
C TYR A 189 -11.55 9.89 -13.83
N PRO A 190 -12.85 9.53 -13.93
CA PRO A 190 -13.53 9.38 -15.22
C PRO A 190 -13.78 10.70 -15.96
N VAL A 191 -13.53 11.85 -15.32
CA VAL A 191 -13.72 13.16 -15.94
C VAL A 191 -12.40 13.90 -15.98
N CYS A 192 -12.01 14.37 -17.18
CA CYS A 192 -10.90 15.29 -17.35
C CYS A 192 -11.37 16.74 -17.09
N GLU A 193 -11.76 17.02 -15.85
CA GLU A 193 -12.09 18.37 -15.39
C GLU A 193 -10.85 19.10 -14.90
N GLU A 194 -10.82 20.42 -15.03
CA GLU A 194 -9.64 21.25 -14.71
C GLU A 194 -9.21 21.16 -13.24
N THR A 195 -10.10 20.75 -12.33
CA THR A 195 -9.78 20.58 -10.89
C THR A 195 -10.59 19.43 -10.27
N PRO A 196 -10.27 18.16 -10.55
CA PRO A 196 -10.97 17.07 -9.94
C PRO A 196 -10.60 16.95 -8.46
N VAL A 197 -11.45 17.46 -7.56
CA VAL A 197 -11.23 17.38 -6.10
C VAL A 197 -12.13 16.34 -5.45
N SER A 198 -13.29 16.11 -6.05
CA SER A 198 -14.30 15.17 -5.57
C SER A 198 -15.21 14.69 -6.70
N GLY A 199 -15.87 13.59 -6.49
CA GLY A 199 -16.79 12.98 -7.45
C GLY A 199 -16.70 11.46 -7.42
N HIS A 200 -17.11 10.84 -8.52
CA HIS A 200 -16.95 9.40 -8.72
C HIS A 200 -15.52 9.12 -9.19
N SER A 201 -14.90 8.13 -8.61
CA SER A 201 -13.60 7.59 -9.02
C SER A 201 -13.53 6.10 -8.67
N GLU A 202 -12.57 5.41 -9.24
CA GLU A 202 -12.35 4.00 -8.96
C GLU A 202 -10.89 3.76 -8.57
N VAL A 203 -10.67 2.76 -7.73
CA VAL A 203 -9.34 2.20 -7.45
C VAL A 203 -9.33 0.75 -7.89
N TRP A 204 -8.46 0.43 -8.83
CA TRP A 204 -8.29 -0.91 -9.36
C TRP A 204 -7.03 -1.55 -8.81
N ILE A 205 -7.17 -2.66 -8.13
CA ILE A 205 -6.06 -3.43 -7.57
C ILE A 205 -6.11 -4.83 -8.19
N ALA A 206 -5.01 -5.23 -8.81
CA ALA A 206 -4.92 -6.51 -9.47
C ALA A 206 -4.86 -7.66 -8.45
N ILE A 207 -5.69 -8.65 -8.67
CA ILE A 207 -5.85 -9.82 -7.79
C ILE A 207 -5.75 -11.11 -8.58
N ARG A 208 -5.43 -12.20 -7.88
CA ARG A 208 -5.52 -13.57 -8.40
C ARG A 208 -6.14 -14.46 -7.32
N LYS A 209 -6.84 -15.52 -7.72
CA LYS A 209 -7.36 -16.49 -6.76
C LYS A 209 -6.22 -17.13 -5.99
N GLU A 210 -6.40 -17.30 -4.69
CA GLU A 210 -5.51 -18.13 -3.89
C GLU A 210 -5.42 -19.53 -4.50
N LYS A 211 -4.21 -20.08 -4.56
CA LYS A 211 -4.03 -21.47 -4.94
C LYS A 211 -4.63 -22.35 -3.84
N GLU A 212 -5.64 -23.15 -4.19
CA GLU A 212 -6.10 -24.20 -3.28
C GLU A 212 -4.90 -25.08 -2.93
N ASN A 213 -4.44 -25.01 -1.69
CA ASN A 213 -3.50 -25.96 -1.16
C ASN A 213 -4.22 -27.29 -1.02
N ASN A 214 -4.18 -28.10 -2.09
CA ASN A 214 -4.54 -29.51 -2.04
C ASN A 214 -3.55 -30.26 -1.13
N SER A 215 -3.64 -30.01 0.19
CA SER A 215 -3.12 -30.92 1.18
C SER A 215 -4.07 -32.12 1.25
N CYS A 216 -3.98 -33.00 0.26
CA CYS A 216 -4.54 -34.33 0.35
C CYS A 216 -3.76 -35.07 1.45
N THR A 217 -4.28 -35.01 2.66
CA THR A 217 -3.88 -35.91 3.73
C THR A 217 -4.49 -37.26 3.40
N THR A 218 -3.77 -38.10 2.65
CA THR A 218 -4.02 -39.56 2.61
C THR A 218 -3.70 -40.09 3.99
N CYS A 219 -4.69 -40.17 4.87
CA CYS A 219 -4.69 -41.08 5.98
C CYS A 219 -4.88 -42.48 5.42
N GLY A 220 -3.80 -43.25 5.37
CA GLY A 220 -3.82 -44.70 5.25
C GLY A 220 -3.63 -45.32 6.63
#